data_2bd4dacd3cf25d7ca0e6bf2464ac3d59
#
_entry.id   2bd4dacd3cf25d7ca0e6bf2464ac3d59
#
_cell.length_a   1.000
_cell.length_b   1.000
_cell.length_c   1.000
_cell.angle_alpha   90.00
_cell.angle_beta   90.00
_cell.angle_gamma   90.00
#
_symmetry.space_group_name_H-M   'P 1'
#
loop_
_entity.id
_entity.type
_entity.pdbx_description
1 polymer ?
#
loop_
_entity_poly.entity_id
_entity_poly.type
_entity_poly.pdbx_seq_one_letter_code
_entity_poly.pdbx_strand_id
1 'polypeptide(L)'
;MAREFGRTERVADYLRQELARLLQMEVRDPRIGMVSVNEVEVSRDLAHAKVFVTFMERDSEKDASEALAVLNHAAGFLRTELSRDARMRTVPKLRFVYDAGVVRGRKISDLIERAVSED
;
A
#
# COMPACT_ATOMS: atom_id res chain seq x y z
N MET A 1 16.52 -19.71 7.73
CA MET A 1 15.54 -18.73 8.23
C MET A 1 15.63 -17.39 7.53
N ALA A 2 16.79 -16.78 7.48
CA ALA A 2 16.99 -15.53 6.78
C ALA A 2 16.57 -15.57 5.30
N ARG A 3 16.69 -16.72 4.66
CA ARG A 3 16.36 -16.89 3.24
C ARG A 3 14.87 -16.82 2.95
N GLU A 4 14.02 -17.37 3.83
CA GLU A 4 12.57 -17.31 3.64
C GLU A 4 12.05 -15.87 3.80
N PHE A 5 12.48 -15.18 4.84
CA PHE A 5 12.17 -13.78 5.02
C PHE A 5 12.70 -12.95 3.87
N GLY A 6 13.93 -13.24 3.42
CA GLY A 6 14.53 -12.52 2.31
C GLY A 6 13.72 -12.63 1.03
N ARG A 7 13.10 -13.78 0.76
CA ARG A 7 12.30 -13.99 -0.45
C ARG A 7 11.01 -13.20 -0.43
N THR A 8 10.23 -13.33 0.64
CA THR A 8 8.96 -12.59 0.77
C THR A 8 9.22 -11.10 0.88
N GLU A 9 10.26 -10.69 1.58
CA GLU A 9 10.64 -9.28 1.69
C GLU A 9 11.03 -8.68 0.34
N ARG A 10 11.76 -9.42 -0.48
CA ARG A 10 12.16 -8.95 -1.82
C ARG A 10 10.96 -8.80 -2.73
N VAL A 11 10.03 -9.76 -2.68
CA VAL A 11 8.79 -9.66 -3.46
C VAL A 11 7.95 -8.49 -2.96
N ALA A 12 7.82 -8.34 -1.64
CA ALA A 12 7.07 -7.25 -1.05
C ALA A 12 7.65 -5.88 -1.44
N ASP A 13 8.96 -5.74 -1.38
CA ASP A 13 9.63 -4.49 -1.73
C ASP A 13 9.46 -4.15 -3.22
N TYR A 14 9.61 -5.15 -4.07
CA TYR A 14 9.39 -5.00 -5.51
C TYR A 14 7.95 -4.55 -5.78
N LEU A 15 6.97 -5.22 -5.15
CA LEU A 15 5.55 -4.86 -5.31
C LEU A 15 5.28 -3.44 -4.81
N ARG A 16 5.85 -3.07 -3.69
CA ARG A 16 5.67 -1.72 -3.14
C ARG A 16 6.12 -0.66 -4.13
N GLN A 17 7.30 -0.83 -4.70
CA GLN A 17 7.85 0.11 -5.67
C GLN A 17 7.04 0.17 -6.96
N GLU A 18 6.69 -1.00 -7.50
CA GLU A 18 5.96 -1.06 -8.77
C GLU A 18 4.51 -0.60 -8.62
N LEU A 19 3.86 -0.91 -7.51
CA LEU A 19 2.51 -0.43 -7.27
C LEU A 19 2.48 1.08 -7.09
N ALA A 20 3.46 1.64 -6.39
CA ALA A 20 3.55 3.10 -6.25
C ALA A 20 3.67 3.76 -7.63
N ARG A 21 4.49 3.20 -8.49
CA ARG A 21 4.67 3.70 -9.86
C ARG A 21 3.38 3.59 -10.67
N LEU A 22 2.75 2.41 -10.65
CA LEU A 22 1.54 2.15 -11.42
C LEU A 22 0.37 3.03 -10.97
N LEU A 23 0.23 3.24 -9.67
CA LEU A 23 -0.84 4.07 -9.13
C LEU A 23 -0.68 5.54 -9.53
N GLN A 24 0.54 6.01 -9.68
CA GLN A 24 0.79 7.36 -10.16
C GLN A 24 0.55 7.51 -11.65
N MET A 25 0.91 6.51 -12.45
CA MET A 25 0.95 6.62 -13.89
C MET A 25 -0.27 6.05 -14.62
N GLU A 26 -0.83 4.95 -14.10
CA GLU A 26 -1.85 4.19 -14.81
C GLU A 26 -3.25 4.31 -14.22
N VAL A 27 -3.36 4.60 -12.93
CA VAL A 27 -4.65 4.71 -12.26
C VAL A 27 -4.92 6.17 -11.92
N ARG A 28 -5.75 6.80 -12.72
CA ARG A 28 -6.12 8.20 -12.54
C ARG A 28 -7.62 8.32 -12.33
N ASP A 29 -8.02 8.11 -11.08
CA ASP A 29 -9.41 8.22 -10.69
C ASP A 29 -9.52 9.30 -9.62
N PRO A 30 -10.33 10.34 -9.84
CA PRO A 30 -10.46 11.44 -8.86
C PRO A 30 -10.97 10.99 -7.50
N ARG A 31 -11.65 9.83 -7.43
CA ARG A 31 -12.10 9.27 -6.15
C ARG A 31 -10.96 8.77 -5.29
N ILE A 32 -9.84 8.43 -5.91
CA ILE A 32 -8.64 7.97 -5.19
C ILE A 32 -7.77 9.14 -4.77
N GLY A 33 -7.57 10.10 -5.68
CA GLY A 33 -6.64 11.20 -5.48
C GLY A 33 -5.21 10.70 -5.34
N MET A 34 -4.44 11.31 -4.46
CA MET A 34 -3.06 10.90 -4.20
C MET A 34 -3.03 9.79 -3.16
N VAL A 35 -2.47 8.65 -3.53
CA VAL A 35 -2.35 7.48 -2.67
C VAL A 35 -0.87 7.19 -2.41
N SER A 36 -0.55 6.82 -1.18
CA SER A 36 0.79 6.40 -0.79
C SER A 36 0.76 4.91 -0.45
N VAL A 37 1.66 4.15 -1.08
CA VAL A 37 1.86 2.74 -0.75
C VAL A 37 2.94 2.67 0.31
N ASN A 38 2.55 2.33 1.54
CA ASN A 38 3.44 2.38 2.69
C ASN A 38 4.16 1.07 2.94
N GLU A 39 3.45 -0.04 2.82
CA GLU A 39 3.98 -1.35 3.14
C GLU A 39 3.24 -2.42 2.35
N VAL A 40 3.91 -3.51 2.04
CA VAL A 40 3.29 -4.68 1.43
C VAL A 40 3.68 -5.91 2.24
N GLU A 41 2.71 -6.72 2.61
CA GLU A 41 2.92 -8.01 3.25
C GLU A 41 2.52 -9.12 2.30
N VAL A 42 3.47 -10.01 2.02
CA VAL A 42 3.24 -11.13 1.10
C VAL A 42 3.16 -12.43 1.89
N SER A 43 2.16 -13.26 1.58
CA SER A 43 2.01 -14.56 2.21
C SER A 43 3.17 -15.49 1.84
N ARG A 44 3.43 -16.48 2.71
CA ARG A 44 4.55 -17.42 2.53
C ARG A 44 4.51 -18.15 1.18
N ASP A 45 3.31 -18.51 0.74
CA ASP A 45 3.12 -19.19 -0.55
C ASP A 45 3.14 -18.24 -1.73
N LEU A 46 3.35 -16.94 -1.50
CA LEU A 46 3.36 -15.88 -2.51
C LEU A 46 2.03 -15.73 -3.25
N ALA A 47 0.95 -16.26 -2.70
CA ALA A 47 -0.36 -16.23 -3.35
C ALA A 47 -1.15 -14.94 -3.07
N HIS A 48 -0.88 -14.29 -1.96
CA HIS A 48 -1.61 -13.10 -1.53
C HIS A 48 -0.68 -11.98 -1.09
N ALA A 49 -1.03 -10.77 -1.41
CA ALA A 49 -0.31 -9.58 -0.96
C ALA A 49 -1.30 -8.58 -0.38
N LYS A 50 -1.04 -8.13 0.84
CA LYS A 50 -1.80 -7.08 1.50
C LYS A 50 -1.02 -5.79 1.35
N VAL A 51 -1.64 -4.79 0.72
CA VAL A 51 -1.00 -3.52 0.40
C VAL A 51 -1.57 -2.43 1.30
N PHE A 52 -0.74 -1.91 2.18
CA PHE A 52 -1.13 -0.87 3.15
C PHE A 52 -0.96 0.50 2.50
N VAL A 53 -2.06 1.25 2.45
CA VAL A 53 -2.09 2.55 1.77
C VAL A 53 -2.68 3.63 2.67
N THR A 54 -2.26 4.87 2.39
CA THR A 54 -2.89 6.06 2.94
C THR A 54 -3.24 7.00 1.78
N PHE A 55 -4.18 7.90 2.02
CA PHE A 55 -4.63 8.85 1.02
C PHE A 55 -4.45 10.27 1.55
N MET A 56 -4.03 11.17 0.69
CA MET A 56 -3.94 12.57 1.05
C MET A 56 -5.33 13.12 1.38
N GLU A 57 -5.44 13.84 2.49
CA GLU A 57 -6.68 14.47 2.96
C GLU A 57 -7.78 13.50 3.44
N ARG A 58 -7.44 12.21 3.58
CA ARG A 58 -8.36 11.20 4.10
C ARG A 58 -7.68 10.49 5.26
N ASP A 59 -7.92 10.99 6.48
CA ASP A 59 -7.16 10.57 7.67
C ASP A 59 -7.84 9.51 8.52
N SER A 60 -8.94 8.94 8.03
CA SER A 60 -9.61 7.86 8.73
C SER A 60 -10.03 6.77 7.75
N GLU A 61 -10.22 5.57 8.26
CA GLU A 61 -10.69 4.45 7.45
C GLU A 61 -12.04 4.76 6.82
N LYS A 62 -12.92 5.46 7.55
CA LYS A 62 -14.22 5.86 7.05
C LYS A 62 -14.08 6.82 5.85
N ASP A 63 -13.22 7.83 5.99
CA ASP A 63 -13.01 8.81 4.91
C ASP A 63 -12.35 8.18 3.69
N ALA A 64 -11.53 7.15 3.90
CA ALA A 64 -10.82 6.45 2.84
C ALA A 64 -11.62 5.33 2.19
N SER A 65 -12.79 5.00 2.72
CA SER A 65 -13.53 3.79 2.31
C SER A 65 -13.88 3.75 0.83
N GLU A 66 -14.31 4.88 0.26
CA GLU A 66 -14.63 4.95 -1.17
C GLU A 66 -13.38 4.76 -2.03
N ALA A 67 -12.31 5.47 -1.70
CA ALA A 67 -11.05 5.36 -2.43
C ALA A 67 -10.48 3.93 -2.34
N LEU A 68 -10.59 3.33 -1.16
CA LEU A 68 -10.13 1.97 -0.94
C LEU A 68 -10.94 0.95 -1.77
N ALA A 69 -12.25 1.14 -1.85
CA ALA A 69 -13.11 0.29 -2.66
C ALA A 69 -12.74 0.39 -4.15
N VAL A 70 -12.46 1.60 -4.63
CA VAL A 70 -12.02 1.83 -6.00
C VAL A 70 -10.69 1.14 -6.28
N LEU A 71 -9.74 1.23 -5.35
CA LEU A 71 -8.45 0.54 -5.50
C LEU A 71 -8.62 -0.97 -5.57
N ASN A 72 -9.44 -1.53 -4.68
CA ASN A 72 -9.68 -2.96 -4.67
C ASN A 72 -10.42 -3.43 -5.93
N HIS A 73 -11.25 -2.58 -6.49
CA HIS A 73 -11.89 -2.87 -7.78
C HIS A 73 -10.85 -2.91 -8.90
N ALA A 74 -9.81 -2.08 -8.82
CA ALA A 74 -8.74 -2.02 -9.80
C ALA A 74 -7.64 -3.07 -9.58
N ALA A 75 -7.73 -3.88 -8.52
CA ALA A 75 -6.68 -4.82 -8.16
C ALA A 75 -6.36 -5.83 -9.28
N GLY A 76 -7.39 -6.30 -9.98
CA GLY A 76 -7.20 -7.22 -11.11
C GLY A 76 -6.41 -6.58 -12.26
N PHE A 77 -6.73 -5.34 -12.58
CA PHE A 77 -6.01 -4.58 -13.59
C PHE A 77 -4.53 -4.40 -13.20
N LEU A 78 -4.29 -4.00 -11.97
CA LEU A 78 -2.93 -3.80 -11.46
C LEU A 78 -2.13 -5.11 -11.46
N ARG A 79 -2.78 -6.20 -11.10
CA ARG A 79 -2.16 -7.51 -11.13
C ARG A 79 -1.76 -7.90 -12.56
N THR A 80 -2.61 -7.60 -13.52
CA THR A 80 -2.32 -7.85 -14.94
C THR A 80 -1.12 -7.03 -15.41
N GLU A 81 -1.06 -5.75 -15.01
CA GLU A 81 0.08 -4.90 -15.36
C GLU A 81 1.38 -5.42 -14.74
N LEU A 82 1.33 -5.87 -13.49
CA LEU A 82 2.51 -6.46 -12.82
C LEU A 82 2.96 -7.74 -13.53
N SER A 83 2.02 -8.54 -14.06
CA SER A 83 2.34 -9.80 -14.72
C SER A 83 3.06 -9.63 -16.05
N ARG A 84 3.05 -8.43 -16.59
CA ARG A 84 3.79 -8.13 -17.83
C ARG A 84 5.30 -8.02 -17.61
N ASP A 85 5.71 -7.86 -16.35
CA ASP A 85 7.12 -7.82 -16.00
C ASP A 85 7.67 -9.24 -15.86
N ALA A 86 8.66 -9.57 -16.66
CA ALA A 86 9.26 -10.89 -16.69
C ALA A 86 9.95 -11.30 -15.39
N ARG A 87 10.16 -10.35 -14.47
CA ARG A 87 10.79 -10.62 -13.18
C ARG A 87 9.90 -11.38 -12.23
N MET A 88 8.58 -11.37 -12.48
CA MET A 88 7.64 -12.09 -11.63
C MET A 88 6.99 -13.23 -12.40
N ARG A 89 7.23 -14.45 -11.93
CA ARG A 89 6.57 -15.62 -12.50
C ARG A 89 5.08 -15.65 -12.20
N THR A 90 4.77 -15.35 -10.96
CA THR A 90 3.39 -15.36 -10.47
C THR A 90 3.19 -14.12 -9.64
N VAL A 91 2.15 -13.38 -9.93
CA VAL A 91 1.81 -12.17 -9.16
C VAL A 91 0.79 -12.55 -8.11
N PRO A 92 1.04 -12.20 -6.83
CA PRO A 92 0.05 -12.44 -5.78
C PRO A 92 -1.27 -11.70 -6.06
N LYS A 93 -2.34 -12.21 -5.49
CA LYS A 93 -3.60 -11.46 -5.48
C LYS A 93 -3.45 -10.27 -4.56
N LEU A 94 -3.81 -9.10 -5.05
CA LEU A 94 -3.63 -7.85 -4.32
C LEU A 94 -4.88 -7.50 -3.52
N ARG A 95 -4.69 -7.06 -2.29
CA ARG A 95 -5.76 -6.50 -1.47
C ARG A 95 -5.24 -5.23 -0.83
N PHE A 96 -5.91 -4.11 -1.08
CA PHE A 96 -5.56 -2.83 -0.51
C PHE A 96 -6.30 -2.63 0.81
N VAL A 97 -5.55 -2.23 1.83
CA VAL A 97 -6.10 -1.93 3.15
C VAL A 97 -5.59 -0.58 3.61
N TYR A 98 -6.42 0.10 4.41
CA TYR A 98 -6.04 1.39 4.96
C TYR A 98 -4.99 1.20 6.06
N ASP A 99 -3.91 1.99 6.01
CA ASP A 99 -2.84 1.92 6.99
C ASP A 99 -3.14 2.83 8.19
N ALA A 100 -3.98 2.36 9.09
CA ALA A 100 -4.34 3.09 10.29
C ALA A 100 -3.14 3.31 11.22
N GLY A 101 -2.17 2.39 11.19
CA GLY A 101 -0.98 2.49 12.03
C GLY A 101 -0.11 3.70 11.71
N VAL A 102 0.08 3.98 10.42
CA VAL A 102 0.86 5.15 9.99
C VAL A 102 0.17 6.45 10.39
N VAL A 103 -1.14 6.55 10.16
CA VAL A 103 -1.91 7.75 10.53
C VAL A 103 -1.89 7.96 12.04
N ARG A 104 -2.10 6.89 12.81
CA ARG A 104 -2.05 6.96 14.26
C ARG A 104 -0.69 7.40 14.76
N GLY A 105 0.39 6.87 14.15
CA GLY A 105 1.76 7.25 14.50
C GLY A 105 2.02 8.72 14.26
N ARG A 106 1.56 9.27 13.14
CA ARG A 106 1.70 10.70 12.84
C ARG A 106 0.96 11.56 13.87
N LYS A 107 -0.25 11.18 14.24
CA LYS A 107 -1.02 11.93 15.24
C LYS A 107 -0.34 11.94 16.59
N ILE A 108 0.23 10.83 17.01
CA ILE A 108 0.97 10.74 18.25
C ILE A 108 2.23 11.61 18.20
N SER A 109 2.98 11.57 17.11
CA SER A 109 4.17 12.39 16.93
C SER A 109 3.84 13.89 16.99
N ASP A 110 2.76 14.30 16.35
CA ASP A 110 2.31 15.69 16.35
C ASP A 110 1.95 16.14 17.77
N LEU A 111 1.30 15.28 18.54
CA LEU A 111 0.98 15.59 19.94
C LEU A 111 2.23 15.74 20.80
N ILE A 112 3.23 14.88 20.58
CA ILE A 112 4.49 14.96 21.30
C ILE A 112 5.23 16.26 20.97
N GLU A 113 5.32 16.62 19.71
CA GLU A 113 5.95 17.87 19.26
C GLU A 113 5.27 19.09 19.85
N ARG A 114 3.94 19.07 19.88
CA ARG A 114 3.15 20.15 20.46
C ARG A 114 3.40 20.29 21.95
N ALA A 115 3.46 19.18 22.68
CA ALA A 115 3.74 19.18 24.10
C ALA A 115 5.15 19.72 24.41
N VAL A 116 6.14 19.33 23.60
CA VAL A 116 7.52 19.82 23.75
C VAL A 116 7.62 21.31 23.46
N SER A 117 6.91 21.80 22.44
CA SER A 117 6.98 23.21 22.05
C SER A 117 6.28 24.14 23.06
N GLU A 118 5.36 23.62 23.88
CA GLU A 118 4.67 24.41 24.93
C GLU A 118 5.50 24.56 26.19
N ASP A 119 6.54 23.76 26.36
CA ASP A 119 7.46 23.88 27.46
C ASP A 119 8.53 24.93 27.18
#